data_c1e08a6d59578976b7f5437764d3433b
#
_entry.id   c1e08a6d59578976b7f5437764d3433b
#
_cell.length_a   1.000
_cell.length_b   1.000
_cell.length_c   1.000
_cell.angle_alpha   90.00
_cell.angle_beta   90.00
_cell.angle_gamma   90.00
#
_symmetry.space_group_name_H-M   'P 1'
#
loop_
_entity.id
_entity.type
_entity.pdbx_description
1 polymer ?
#
loop_
_entity_poly.entity_id
_entity_poly.type
_entity_poly.pdbx_seq_one_letter_code
_entity_poly.pdbx_strand_id
1 'polypeptide(L)'
;MAVGLNHYLKYYCHTNVSWYASDSIDMPEELPVIPQPISIRSKCDNRFFLNYCTFGYTMPYWKWSDWERLIDWMALNGITMPLAISGQETVWYKVWSKLGLNDEQIRSYFTGPAHLPWHRMSNVDYWQSPLPKSWLEQQEVLQKQILKRERDFNMTPVLPAFSGHVPKELKAIYPDAKIHEMSQWGGYDSKYRSHFIEPMDSLFNIIQKMYLEEQTAIYGTDHIYGIDPFNEVDSPNWNEDFLAKVSNKIYESIYQVDAEAKWLQMTWMFYHDQKKWTQPRIRSFLELCQMTNSYCWITIVTVQKYGGIRKSTMGNHIYGVTWAISVETP
;
A
#
# COMPACT_ATOMS: atom_id res chain seq x y z
N MET A 1 9.72 -22.60 8.22
CA MET A 1 10.07 -22.92 9.63
C MET A 1 9.16 -22.17 10.60
N ALA A 2 9.05 -20.85 10.60
CA ALA A 2 8.24 -20.06 11.55
C ALA A 2 6.76 -20.50 11.64
N VAL A 3 6.09 -20.75 10.50
CA VAL A 3 4.69 -21.22 10.46
C VAL A 3 4.53 -22.60 11.14
N GLY A 4 5.50 -23.51 10.97
CA GLY A 4 5.50 -24.81 11.65
C GLY A 4 5.63 -24.66 13.17
N LEU A 5 6.50 -23.76 13.62
CA LEU A 5 6.63 -23.42 15.04
C LEU A 5 5.30 -22.87 15.59
N ASN A 6 4.69 -21.91 14.90
CA ASN A 6 3.40 -21.36 15.34
C ASN A 6 2.28 -22.41 15.37
N HIS A 7 2.28 -23.34 14.40
CA HIS A 7 1.34 -24.46 14.41
C HIS A 7 1.55 -25.34 15.67
N TYR A 8 2.79 -25.66 15.99
CA TYR A 8 3.13 -26.44 17.19
C TYR A 8 2.68 -25.73 18.47
N LEU A 9 3.01 -24.44 18.61
CA LEU A 9 2.60 -23.64 19.76
C LEU A 9 1.09 -23.63 19.93
N LYS A 10 0.33 -23.38 18.86
CA LYS A 10 -1.14 -23.29 18.93
C LYS A 10 -1.83 -24.62 19.19
N TYR A 11 -1.44 -25.68 18.51
CA TYR A 11 -2.22 -26.91 18.48
C TYR A 11 -1.70 -28.01 19.42
N TYR A 12 -0.45 -27.88 19.87
CA TYR A 12 0.15 -28.86 20.80
C TYR A 12 0.46 -28.24 22.17
N CYS A 13 1.02 -27.04 22.20
CA CYS A 13 1.30 -26.35 23.46
C CYS A 13 0.11 -25.52 23.97
N HIS A 14 -0.97 -25.38 23.20
CA HIS A 14 -2.16 -24.58 23.52
C HIS A 14 -1.85 -23.14 23.90
N THR A 15 -0.78 -22.58 23.34
CA THR A 15 -0.35 -21.22 23.57
C THR A 15 -0.39 -20.39 22.28
N ASN A 16 -0.42 -19.06 22.39
CA ASN A 16 -0.52 -18.17 21.26
C ASN A 16 0.45 -16.99 21.39
N VAL A 17 1.11 -16.67 20.30
CA VAL A 17 1.95 -15.47 20.18
C VAL A 17 1.12 -14.34 19.61
N SER A 18 1.06 -13.21 20.31
CA SER A 18 0.34 -12.01 19.87
C SER A 18 1.31 -10.85 19.69
N TRP A 19 1.09 -10.05 18.65
CA TRP A 19 1.90 -8.85 18.42
C TRP A 19 1.54 -7.67 19.36
N TYR A 20 0.40 -7.73 20.02
CA TYR A 20 -0.12 -6.63 20.88
C TYR A 20 -0.26 -7.00 22.37
N ALA A 21 -0.14 -8.27 22.72
CA ALA A 21 -0.23 -8.72 24.10
C ALA A 21 1.17 -8.88 24.75
N SER A 22 1.20 -9.31 26.00
CA SER A 22 2.44 -9.61 26.75
C SER A 22 3.37 -10.57 26.00
N ASP A 23 4.67 -10.43 26.22
CA ASP A 23 5.70 -11.33 25.69
C ASP A 23 5.75 -12.68 26.41
N SER A 24 5.06 -12.83 27.54
CA SER A 24 5.01 -14.11 28.24
C SER A 24 4.19 -15.13 27.43
N ILE A 25 4.85 -16.20 27.05
CA ILE A 25 4.24 -17.38 26.46
C ILE A 25 4.13 -18.43 27.58
N ASP A 26 2.89 -18.81 27.88
CA ASP A 26 2.64 -19.89 28.86
C ASP A 26 2.92 -21.23 28.17
N MET A 27 4.04 -21.84 28.51
CA MET A 27 4.49 -23.09 27.91
C MET A 27 4.25 -24.27 28.90
N PRO A 28 3.84 -25.43 28.37
CA PRO A 28 3.73 -26.63 29.21
C PRO A 28 5.10 -27.03 29.77
N GLU A 29 5.12 -27.59 30.97
CA GLU A 29 6.36 -28.08 31.62
C GLU A 29 7.07 -29.13 30.75
N GLU A 30 6.30 -30.03 30.12
CA GLU A 30 6.81 -31.00 29.16
C GLU A 30 6.30 -30.65 27.75
N LEU A 31 7.23 -30.55 26.80
CA LEU A 31 6.88 -30.27 25.43
C LEU A 31 6.14 -31.45 24.78
N PRO A 32 4.91 -31.26 24.26
CA PRO A 32 4.14 -32.32 23.63
C PRO A 32 4.87 -32.93 22.43
N VAL A 33 4.83 -34.25 22.32
CA VAL A 33 5.42 -34.98 21.19
C VAL A 33 4.45 -34.97 20.04
N ILE A 34 4.95 -34.67 18.84
CA ILE A 34 4.19 -34.79 17.59
C ILE A 34 4.23 -36.26 17.13
N PRO A 35 3.13 -37.01 17.19
CA PRO A 35 3.16 -38.46 16.95
C PRO A 35 3.46 -38.83 15.49
N GLN A 36 3.15 -37.94 14.56
CA GLN A 36 3.38 -38.16 13.11
C GLN A 36 3.73 -36.82 12.44
N PRO A 37 4.56 -36.84 11.39
CA PRO A 37 4.85 -35.65 10.58
C PRO A 37 3.56 -35.03 10.02
N ILE A 38 3.43 -33.70 10.13
CA ILE A 38 2.30 -32.94 9.61
C ILE A 38 2.76 -32.14 8.38
N SER A 39 2.04 -32.28 7.27
CA SER A 39 2.24 -31.48 6.08
C SER A 39 0.93 -30.80 5.70
N ILE A 40 0.94 -29.46 5.75
CA ILE A 40 -0.21 -28.63 5.37
C ILE A 40 0.23 -27.66 4.29
N ARG A 41 -0.44 -27.71 3.15
CA ARG A 41 -0.21 -26.76 2.06
C ARG A 41 -1.16 -25.57 2.18
N SER A 42 -0.62 -24.36 2.07
CA SER A 42 -1.42 -23.15 1.95
C SER A 42 -2.25 -23.18 0.65
N LYS A 43 -3.49 -22.68 0.69
CA LYS A 43 -4.35 -22.54 -0.49
C LYS A 43 -3.96 -21.37 -1.38
N CYS A 44 -3.18 -20.42 -0.84
CA CYS A 44 -2.74 -19.22 -1.55
C CYS A 44 -1.22 -19.07 -1.40
N ASP A 45 -0.53 -18.81 -2.48
CA ASP A 45 0.92 -18.60 -2.48
C ASP A 45 1.27 -17.22 -1.90
N ASN A 46 0.42 -16.22 -2.18
CA ASN A 46 0.62 -14.85 -1.72
C ASN A 46 -0.42 -14.49 -0.65
N ARG A 47 0.07 -13.97 0.47
CA ARG A 47 -0.72 -13.55 1.63
C ARG A 47 -0.34 -12.14 1.99
N PHE A 48 -1.14 -11.20 1.46
CA PHE A 48 -0.97 -9.77 1.69
C PHE A 48 -1.48 -9.39 3.08
N PHE A 49 -0.80 -8.47 3.74
CA PHE A 49 -1.17 -7.97 5.07
C PHE A 49 -0.92 -6.47 5.21
N LEU A 50 -1.75 -5.84 6.03
CA LEU A 50 -1.90 -4.42 6.26
C LEU A 50 -2.65 -3.69 5.15
N ASN A 51 -3.18 -2.51 5.49
CA ASN A 51 -3.71 -1.52 4.57
C ASN A 51 -3.21 -0.14 4.99
N TYR A 52 -3.41 0.87 4.16
CA TYR A 52 -2.92 2.22 4.44
C TYR A 52 -3.42 2.77 5.78
N CYS A 53 -4.71 2.59 6.10
CA CYS A 53 -5.33 3.17 7.30
C CYS A 53 -4.72 2.64 8.60
N THR A 54 -4.26 1.39 8.65
CA THR A 54 -3.64 0.81 9.85
C THR A 54 -2.42 1.58 10.31
N PHE A 55 -1.67 2.18 9.38
CA PHE A 55 -0.53 3.04 9.68
C PHE A 55 -0.93 4.33 10.40
N GLY A 56 -2.18 4.80 10.27
CA GLY A 56 -2.71 5.98 10.96
C GLY A 56 -3.44 5.66 12.27
N TYR A 57 -4.02 4.47 12.39
CA TYR A 57 -4.81 4.14 13.57
C TYR A 57 -3.95 3.70 14.76
N THR A 58 -2.88 2.93 14.51
CA THR A 58 -2.10 2.29 15.57
C THR A 58 -0.62 2.61 15.49
N MET A 59 -0.10 2.81 14.28
CA MET A 59 1.33 2.78 13.98
C MET A 59 2.04 4.12 13.76
N PRO A 60 1.39 5.31 13.87
CA PRO A 60 2.05 6.58 13.49
C PRO A 60 3.36 6.82 14.23
N TYR A 61 3.42 6.42 15.51
CA TYR A 61 4.55 6.64 16.41
C TYR A 61 5.29 5.37 16.82
N TRP A 62 5.07 4.29 16.08
CA TRP A 62 5.75 3.03 16.34
C TRP A 62 7.26 3.16 16.15
N LYS A 63 7.98 2.54 17.06
CA LYS A 63 9.43 2.40 17.03
C LYS A 63 9.80 1.03 16.46
N TRP A 64 11.10 0.80 16.31
CA TRP A 64 11.60 -0.46 15.79
C TRP A 64 11.08 -1.68 16.59
N SER A 65 11.07 -1.61 17.92
CA SER A 65 10.59 -2.71 18.77
C SER A 65 9.13 -3.13 18.51
N ASP A 66 8.28 -2.16 18.13
CA ASP A 66 6.87 -2.44 17.83
C ASP A 66 6.75 -3.13 16.45
N TRP A 67 7.49 -2.62 15.48
CA TRP A 67 7.56 -3.20 14.14
C TRP A 67 8.20 -4.59 14.15
N GLU A 68 9.31 -4.80 14.85
CA GLU A 68 10.00 -6.08 14.97
C GLU A 68 9.02 -7.15 15.46
N ARG A 69 8.26 -6.85 16.52
CA ARG A 69 7.24 -7.75 17.06
C ARG A 69 6.15 -8.10 16.03
N LEU A 70 5.66 -7.09 15.30
CA LEU A 70 4.64 -7.32 14.27
C LEU A 70 5.20 -8.18 13.14
N ILE A 71 6.41 -7.91 12.67
CA ILE A 71 7.04 -8.66 11.57
C ILE A 71 7.29 -10.11 12.00
N ASP A 72 7.74 -10.36 13.22
CA ASP A 72 7.91 -11.70 13.76
C ASP A 72 6.57 -12.45 13.83
N TRP A 73 5.52 -11.77 14.26
CA TRP A 73 4.16 -12.31 14.23
C TRP A 73 3.69 -12.60 12.80
N MET A 74 3.98 -11.71 11.83
CA MET A 74 3.66 -11.96 10.42
C MET A 74 4.36 -13.23 9.91
N ALA A 75 5.63 -13.43 10.24
CA ALA A 75 6.39 -14.62 9.89
C ALA A 75 5.78 -15.89 10.48
N LEU A 76 5.39 -15.86 11.76
CA LEU A 76 4.72 -16.96 12.45
C LEU A 76 3.37 -17.31 11.81
N ASN A 77 2.65 -16.33 11.30
CA ASN A 77 1.33 -16.51 10.66
C ASN A 77 1.40 -16.68 9.13
N GLY A 78 2.61 -16.76 8.57
CA GLY A 78 2.82 -17.09 7.18
C GLY A 78 2.45 -15.96 6.22
N ILE A 79 2.48 -14.70 6.64
CA ILE A 79 2.38 -13.55 5.74
C ILE A 79 3.58 -13.55 4.80
N THR A 80 3.33 -13.30 3.53
CA THR A 80 4.38 -13.28 2.49
C THR A 80 4.56 -11.92 1.84
N MET A 81 3.56 -11.04 1.96
CA MET A 81 3.53 -9.76 1.26
C MET A 81 3.00 -8.66 2.20
N PRO A 82 3.84 -8.11 3.09
CA PRO A 82 3.45 -6.97 3.90
C PRO A 82 3.42 -5.67 3.10
N LEU A 83 2.46 -4.77 3.38
CA LEU A 83 2.49 -3.40 2.88
C LEU A 83 3.58 -2.62 3.65
N ALA A 84 4.53 -2.04 2.95
CA ALA A 84 5.70 -1.38 3.52
C ALA A 84 5.83 0.07 3.03
N ILE A 85 5.00 0.96 3.58
CA ILE A 85 4.84 2.35 3.13
C ILE A 85 5.44 3.40 4.07
N SER A 86 6.06 3.00 5.18
CA SER A 86 6.75 3.94 6.07
C SER A 86 7.89 4.64 5.34
N GLY A 87 8.13 5.90 5.67
CA GLY A 87 9.27 6.66 5.13
C GLY A 87 9.22 7.00 3.64
N GLN A 88 8.10 6.77 2.94
CA GLN A 88 7.98 7.18 1.54
C GLN A 88 8.08 8.70 1.35
N GLU A 89 7.79 9.48 2.38
CA GLU A 89 7.90 10.94 2.35
C GLU A 89 9.33 11.41 2.10
N THR A 90 10.35 10.63 2.51
CA THR A 90 11.75 10.91 2.18
C THR A 90 12.02 10.80 0.68
N VAL A 91 11.44 9.81 0.02
CA VAL A 91 11.51 9.65 -1.45
C VAL A 91 10.86 10.87 -2.11
N TRP A 92 9.64 11.21 -1.69
CA TRP A 92 8.90 12.37 -2.20
C TRP A 92 9.64 13.68 -1.97
N TYR A 93 10.24 13.86 -0.79
CA TYR A 93 11.03 15.07 -0.51
C TYR A 93 12.14 15.26 -1.56
N LYS A 94 12.86 14.19 -1.91
CA LYS A 94 13.92 14.24 -2.92
C LYS A 94 13.38 14.51 -4.32
N VAL A 95 12.27 13.87 -4.69
CA VAL A 95 11.63 14.07 -6.00
C VAL A 95 11.16 15.51 -6.16
N TRP A 96 10.41 16.04 -5.19
CA TRP A 96 9.89 17.40 -5.27
C TRP A 96 10.99 18.45 -5.22
N SER A 97 12.08 18.23 -4.47
CA SER A 97 13.26 19.11 -4.48
C SER A 97 13.90 19.18 -5.87
N LYS A 98 14.02 18.05 -6.56
CA LYS A 98 14.57 18.01 -7.93
C LYS A 98 13.67 18.70 -8.95
N LEU A 99 12.37 18.77 -8.69
CA LEU A 99 11.38 19.44 -9.53
C LEU A 99 11.20 20.93 -9.19
N GLY A 100 12.01 21.45 -8.26
CA GLY A 100 12.13 22.88 -7.99
C GLY A 100 11.31 23.41 -6.81
N LEU A 101 10.66 22.55 -6.02
CA LEU A 101 10.00 22.97 -4.78
C LEU A 101 11.05 23.19 -3.67
N ASN A 102 10.82 24.20 -2.85
CA ASN A 102 11.66 24.46 -1.69
C ASN A 102 11.27 23.60 -0.47
N ASP A 103 12.13 23.57 0.56
CA ASP A 103 11.94 22.77 1.79
C ASP A 103 10.59 23.02 2.47
N GLU A 104 10.18 24.28 2.58
CA GLU A 104 8.91 24.64 3.24
C GLU A 104 7.70 24.15 2.44
N GLN A 105 7.70 24.33 1.12
CA GLN A 105 6.65 23.86 0.24
C GLN A 105 6.48 22.35 0.34
N ILE A 106 7.58 21.60 0.28
CA ILE A 106 7.56 20.14 0.33
C ILE A 106 7.03 19.64 1.67
N ARG A 107 7.56 20.15 2.78
CA ARG A 107 7.13 19.70 4.10
C ARG A 107 5.70 20.14 4.45
N SER A 108 5.28 21.28 3.89
CA SER A 108 3.90 21.75 4.04
C SER A 108 2.91 20.96 3.22
N TYR A 109 3.32 20.38 2.09
CA TYR A 109 2.47 19.50 1.27
C TYR A 109 2.06 18.23 2.02
N PHE A 110 2.95 17.65 2.82
CA PHE A 110 2.61 16.50 3.65
C PHE A 110 1.63 16.87 4.77
N THR A 111 0.90 15.90 5.26
CA THR A 111 0.13 16.05 6.50
C THR A 111 1.02 15.83 7.73
N GLY A 112 0.51 16.16 8.91
CA GLY A 112 1.10 15.70 10.17
C GLY A 112 1.12 14.17 10.27
N PRO A 113 1.98 13.59 11.14
CA PRO A 113 2.26 12.16 11.20
C PRO A 113 1.01 11.26 11.31
N ALA A 114 0.04 11.64 12.12
CA ALA A 114 -1.17 10.85 12.34
C ALA A 114 -2.09 10.74 11.11
N HIS A 115 -1.94 11.63 10.13
CA HIS A 115 -2.78 11.68 8.93
C HIS A 115 -2.03 11.30 7.65
N LEU A 116 -0.74 10.95 7.72
CA LEU A 116 0.05 10.53 6.56
C LEU A 116 -0.59 9.39 5.75
N PRO A 117 -1.26 8.38 6.33
CA PRO A 117 -1.93 7.36 5.52
C PRO A 117 -2.96 7.92 4.53
N TRP A 118 -3.75 8.89 4.95
CA TRP A 118 -4.76 9.51 4.07
C TRP A 118 -4.14 10.47 3.05
N HIS A 119 -3.03 11.11 3.40
CA HIS A 119 -2.19 11.81 2.42
C HIS A 119 -1.64 10.86 1.36
N ARG A 120 -1.08 9.71 1.79
CA ARG A 120 -0.55 8.65 0.90
C ARG A 120 -1.61 8.06 -0.03
N MET A 121 -2.88 8.08 0.38
CA MET A 121 -4.04 7.68 -0.43
C MET A 121 -4.62 8.82 -1.28
N SER A 122 -3.96 9.97 -1.36
CA SER A 122 -4.40 11.17 -2.10
C SER A 122 -5.70 11.79 -1.61
N ASN A 123 -6.06 11.60 -0.34
CA ASN A 123 -7.33 12.06 0.22
C ASN A 123 -7.23 13.49 0.78
N VAL A 124 -6.12 13.85 1.41
CA VAL A 124 -5.93 15.14 2.09
C VAL A 124 -4.48 15.58 2.07
N ASP A 125 -4.25 16.87 1.81
CA ASP A 125 -2.94 17.52 1.82
C ASP A 125 -2.90 18.66 2.83
N TYR A 126 -1.70 19.10 3.20
CA TYR A 126 -1.44 20.29 4.02
C TYR A 126 -2.04 20.27 5.44
N TRP A 127 -2.68 19.19 5.87
CA TRP A 127 -3.32 19.11 7.18
C TRP A 127 -2.29 18.92 8.29
N GLN A 128 -2.28 19.83 9.27
CA GLN A 128 -1.30 19.81 10.40
C GLN A 128 0.17 19.82 9.98
N SER A 129 0.45 20.42 8.84
CA SER A 129 1.80 20.64 8.32
C SER A 129 2.47 21.89 8.94
N PRO A 130 3.79 22.10 8.76
CA PRO A 130 4.73 21.30 7.98
C PRO A 130 5.22 20.04 8.72
N LEU A 131 5.44 18.95 7.98
CA LEU A 131 6.02 17.72 8.54
C LEU A 131 7.46 18.00 9.01
N PRO A 132 7.86 17.63 10.25
CA PRO A 132 9.22 17.89 10.73
C PRO A 132 10.28 17.14 9.91
N LYS A 133 11.40 17.79 9.63
CA LYS A 133 12.52 17.16 8.90
C LYS A 133 13.09 15.95 9.64
N SER A 134 13.19 16.04 10.97
CA SER A 134 13.60 14.93 11.82
C SER A 134 12.68 13.71 11.71
N TRP A 135 11.39 13.91 11.39
CA TRP A 135 10.46 12.83 11.11
C TRP A 135 10.88 12.08 9.84
N LEU A 136 11.17 12.79 8.76
CA LEU A 136 11.62 12.18 7.50
C LEU A 136 12.86 11.31 7.72
N GLU A 137 13.85 11.85 8.44
CA GLU A 137 15.11 11.17 8.74
C GLU A 137 14.90 9.90 9.58
N GLN A 138 14.07 9.99 10.63
CA GLN A 138 13.77 8.85 11.49
C GLN A 138 12.97 7.76 10.77
N GLN A 139 12.00 8.15 9.94
CA GLN A 139 11.19 7.20 9.18
C GLN A 139 11.98 6.50 8.08
N GLU A 140 12.98 7.16 7.48
CA GLU A 140 13.89 6.50 6.54
C GLU A 140 14.69 5.38 7.23
N VAL A 141 15.25 5.66 8.41
CA VAL A 141 16.00 4.66 9.18
C VAL A 141 15.08 3.50 9.57
N LEU A 142 13.89 3.80 10.08
CA LEU A 142 12.91 2.80 10.48
C LEU A 142 12.49 1.91 9.31
N GLN A 143 12.19 2.50 8.16
CA GLN A 143 11.78 1.75 6.98
C GLN A 143 12.88 0.80 6.48
N LYS A 144 14.14 1.21 6.53
CA LYS A 144 15.27 0.33 6.19
C LYS A 144 15.35 -0.89 7.12
N GLN A 145 15.06 -0.71 8.42
CA GLN A 145 15.01 -1.80 9.39
C GLN A 145 13.82 -2.75 9.11
N ILE A 146 12.64 -2.20 8.84
CA ILE A 146 11.43 -2.94 8.47
C ILE A 146 11.72 -3.83 7.25
N LEU A 147 12.13 -3.23 6.14
CA LEU A 147 12.38 -3.95 4.89
C LEU A 147 13.46 -5.02 5.04
N LYS A 148 14.51 -4.72 5.79
CA LYS A 148 15.55 -5.72 6.06
C LYS A 148 14.97 -6.93 6.78
N ARG A 149 14.19 -6.73 7.85
CA ARG A 149 13.61 -7.82 8.63
C ARG A 149 12.59 -8.64 7.84
N GLU A 150 11.75 -7.97 7.05
CA GLU A 150 10.78 -8.64 6.18
C GLU A 150 11.47 -9.53 5.16
N ARG A 151 12.52 -9.02 4.49
CA ARG A 151 13.33 -9.79 3.53
C ARG A 151 14.12 -10.91 4.19
N ASP A 152 14.63 -10.72 5.41
CA ASP A 152 15.31 -11.77 6.20
C ASP A 152 14.37 -12.96 6.49
N PHE A 153 13.05 -12.72 6.59
CA PHE A 153 12.02 -13.75 6.68
C PHE A 153 11.49 -14.24 5.33
N ASN A 154 12.14 -13.87 4.24
CA ASN A 154 11.72 -14.23 2.88
C ASN A 154 10.30 -13.75 2.52
N MET A 155 9.90 -12.61 3.07
CA MET A 155 8.72 -11.89 2.63
C MET A 155 9.09 -11.00 1.43
N THR A 156 8.10 -10.66 0.64
CA THR A 156 8.22 -9.74 -0.49
C THR A 156 7.44 -8.45 -0.15
N PRO A 157 8.10 -7.43 0.40
CA PRO A 157 7.46 -6.16 0.74
C PRO A 157 6.76 -5.51 -0.45
N VAL A 158 5.58 -4.94 -0.21
CA VAL A 158 4.86 -4.15 -1.20
C VAL A 158 5.19 -2.68 -0.96
N LEU A 159 5.95 -2.09 -1.87
CA LEU A 159 6.34 -0.68 -1.84
C LEU A 159 5.33 0.18 -2.60
N PRO A 160 5.21 1.48 -2.31
CA PRO A 160 4.38 2.37 -3.10
C PRO A 160 5.04 2.73 -4.44
N ALA A 161 4.22 3.18 -5.40
CA ALA A 161 4.69 3.89 -6.58
C ALA A 161 3.85 5.16 -6.80
N PHE A 162 4.24 5.99 -7.76
CA PHE A 162 3.52 7.22 -8.04
C PHE A 162 2.15 6.95 -8.67
N SER A 163 1.11 7.44 -8.03
CA SER A 163 -0.28 7.28 -8.46
C SER A 163 -0.85 8.48 -9.23
N GLY A 164 -0.11 9.59 -9.27
CA GLY A 164 -0.57 10.87 -9.83
C GLY A 164 -0.77 11.98 -8.80
N HIS A 165 -0.63 11.70 -7.51
CA HIS A 165 -0.80 12.67 -6.43
C HIS A 165 0.39 13.65 -6.36
N VAL A 166 0.13 14.95 -6.51
CA VAL A 166 1.15 15.99 -6.62
C VAL A 166 0.86 17.20 -5.73
N PRO A 167 1.89 17.95 -5.27
CA PRO A 167 1.69 19.23 -4.61
C PRO A 167 1.11 20.28 -5.58
N LYS A 168 0.20 21.13 -5.09
CA LYS A 168 -0.43 22.19 -5.89
C LYS A 168 0.57 23.20 -6.45
N GLU A 169 1.69 23.40 -5.76
CA GLU A 169 2.77 24.32 -6.14
C GLU A 169 3.42 23.91 -7.46
N LEU A 170 3.32 22.63 -7.83
CA LEU A 170 3.88 22.13 -9.09
C LEU A 170 3.24 22.78 -10.31
N LYS A 171 1.96 23.19 -10.21
CA LYS A 171 1.27 23.90 -11.28
C LYS A 171 1.86 25.28 -11.60
N ALA A 172 2.46 25.95 -10.61
CA ALA A 172 3.15 27.22 -10.85
C ALA A 172 4.50 27.02 -11.55
N ILE A 173 5.17 25.89 -11.32
CA ILE A 173 6.46 25.56 -11.95
C ILE A 173 6.23 24.99 -13.37
N TYR A 174 5.17 24.20 -13.53
CA TYR A 174 4.80 23.53 -14.79
C TYR A 174 3.37 23.93 -15.19
N PRO A 175 3.15 25.17 -15.71
CA PRO A 175 1.81 25.71 -15.96
C PRO A 175 1.01 24.94 -17.01
N ASP A 176 1.69 24.28 -17.94
CA ASP A 176 1.07 23.48 -19.02
C ASP A 176 0.69 22.07 -18.57
N ALA A 177 1.16 21.62 -17.38
CA ALA A 177 0.86 20.30 -16.87
C ALA A 177 -0.63 20.16 -16.53
N LYS A 178 -1.21 19.00 -16.89
CA LYS A 178 -2.61 18.68 -16.65
C LYS A 178 -2.85 18.24 -15.22
N ILE A 179 -2.82 19.20 -14.29
CA ILE A 179 -3.03 19.00 -12.86
C ILE A 179 -4.46 19.45 -12.50
N HIS A 180 -5.21 18.54 -11.90
CA HIS A 180 -6.58 18.75 -11.42
C HIS A 180 -6.61 18.86 -9.91
N GLU A 181 -7.43 19.77 -9.38
CA GLU A 181 -7.84 19.75 -7.97
C GLU A 181 -8.89 18.65 -7.78
N MET A 182 -8.69 17.78 -6.79
CA MET A 182 -9.55 16.64 -6.55
C MET A 182 -10.79 17.03 -5.71
N SER A 183 -11.73 16.11 -5.57
CA SER A 183 -12.90 16.30 -4.73
C SER A 183 -12.53 16.49 -3.26
N GLN A 184 -13.40 17.17 -2.51
CA GLN A 184 -13.23 17.34 -1.06
C GLN A 184 -13.43 16.00 -0.35
N TRP A 185 -12.55 15.71 0.61
CA TRP A 185 -12.58 14.46 1.38
C TRP A 185 -12.97 14.71 2.84
N GLY A 186 -13.76 13.79 3.43
CA GLY A 186 -13.97 13.65 4.87
C GLY A 186 -14.48 14.88 5.62
N GLY A 187 -15.06 15.86 4.92
CA GLY A 187 -15.51 17.12 5.55
C GLY A 187 -14.38 18.13 5.83
N TYR A 188 -13.15 17.85 5.39
CA TYR A 188 -12.05 18.82 5.46
C TYR A 188 -12.34 20.05 4.59
N ASP A 189 -11.82 21.20 4.99
CA ASP A 189 -11.90 22.45 4.22
C ASP A 189 -11.27 22.27 2.82
N SER A 190 -11.80 22.96 1.82
CA SER A 190 -11.38 22.90 0.42
C SER A 190 -9.87 23.20 0.21
N LYS A 191 -9.25 23.98 1.09
CA LYS A 191 -7.80 24.28 1.03
C LYS A 191 -6.90 23.04 1.24
N TYR A 192 -7.47 21.94 1.75
CA TYR A 192 -6.78 20.67 2.01
C TYR A 192 -7.00 19.63 0.92
N ARG A 193 -7.65 20.01 -0.19
CA ARG A 193 -7.83 19.13 -1.33
C ARG A 193 -6.50 18.72 -1.92
N SER A 194 -6.43 17.45 -2.32
CA SER A 194 -5.30 16.92 -3.07
C SER A 194 -5.35 17.33 -4.54
N HIS A 195 -4.24 17.13 -5.23
CA HIS A 195 -4.10 17.43 -6.65
C HIS A 195 -3.59 16.19 -7.38
N PHE A 196 -4.06 16.01 -8.61
CA PHE A 196 -3.73 14.86 -9.43
C PHE A 196 -3.26 15.30 -10.81
N ILE A 197 -2.10 14.81 -11.25
CA ILE A 197 -1.62 14.96 -12.62
C ILE A 197 -2.08 13.78 -13.46
N GLU A 198 -2.59 14.07 -14.66
CA GLU A 198 -3.02 13.02 -15.59
C GLU A 198 -1.84 12.13 -16.00
N PRO A 199 -1.99 10.79 -15.97
CA PRO A 199 -0.94 9.88 -16.41
C PRO A 199 -0.56 9.99 -17.89
N MET A 200 -1.39 10.65 -18.70
CA MET A 200 -1.12 10.98 -20.09
C MET A 200 -0.18 12.19 -20.26
N ASP A 201 0.06 12.95 -19.21
CA ASP A 201 1.02 14.06 -19.22
C ASP A 201 2.45 13.54 -19.19
N SER A 202 3.35 14.18 -19.96
CA SER A 202 4.76 13.77 -20.01
C SER A 202 5.47 13.93 -18.66
N LEU A 203 5.06 14.93 -17.86
CA LEU A 203 5.61 15.16 -16.52
C LEU A 203 5.30 13.98 -15.58
N PHE A 204 4.17 13.28 -15.77
CA PHE A 204 3.87 12.09 -14.99
C PHE A 204 4.96 11.03 -15.10
N ASN A 205 5.40 10.71 -16.33
CA ASN A 205 6.45 9.72 -16.56
C ASN A 205 7.80 10.15 -15.94
N ILE A 206 8.09 11.45 -15.98
CA ILE A 206 9.31 12.01 -15.36
C ILE A 206 9.25 11.82 -13.85
N ILE A 207 8.13 12.15 -13.21
CA ILE A 207 7.93 11.97 -11.76
C ILE A 207 8.01 10.50 -11.38
N GLN A 208 7.32 9.62 -12.10
CA GLN A 208 7.35 8.17 -11.83
C GLN A 208 8.76 7.61 -11.88
N LYS A 209 9.51 7.95 -12.93
CA LYS A 209 10.90 7.53 -13.06
C LYS A 209 11.76 8.01 -11.89
N MET A 210 11.69 9.30 -11.56
CA MET A 210 12.45 9.87 -10.44
C MET A 210 12.08 9.19 -9.12
N TYR A 211 10.79 8.93 -8.90
CA TYR A 211 10.29 8.29 -7.69
C TYR A 211 10.86 6.88 -7.53
N LEU A 212 10.74 6.05 -8.54
CA LEU A 212 11.21 4.66 -8.50
C LEU A 212 12.74 4.58 -8.39
N GLU A 213 13.48 5.47 -9.08
CA GLU A 213 14.93 5.54 -8.97
C GLU A 213 15.37 5.92 -7.55
N GLU A 214 14.74 6.96 -6.93
CA GLU A 214 15.05 7.36 -5.56
C GLU A 214 14.64 6.27 -4.55
N GLN A 215 13.45 5.68 -4.71
CA GLN A 215 12.99 4.59 -3.85
C GLN A 215 13.94 3.40 -3.91
N THR A 216 14.35 2.99 -5.10
CA THR A 216 15.28 1.87 -5.30
C THR A 216 16.65 2.18 -4.70
N ALA A 217 17.14 3.41 -4.82
CA ALA A 217 18.41 3.82 -4.24
C ALA A 217 18.39 3.80 -2.70
N ILE A 218 17.24 4.14 -2.07
CA ILE A 218 17.13 4.22 -0.60
C ILE A 218 16.74 2.87 0.01
N TYR A 219 15.77 2.15 -0.59
CA TYR A 219 15.05 1.01 -0.02
C TYR A 219 15.23 -0.30 -0.80
N GLY A 220 15.77 -0.24 -2.02
CA GLY A 220 15.75 -1.37 -2.95
C GLY A 220 14.39 -1.53 -3.60
N THR A 221 14.21 -2.65 -4.30
CA THR A 221 12.92 -3.05 -4.89
C THR A 221 12.66 -4.53 -4.66
N ASP A 222 11.39 -4.89 -4.57
CA ASP A 222 10.88 -6.27 -4.55
C ASP A 222 9.90 -6.47 -5.72
N HIS A 223 9.89 -5.54 -6.67
CA HIS A 223 9.12 -5.54 -7.91
C HIS A 223 7.59 -5.57 -7.72
N ILE A 224 7.09 -5.26 -6.51
CA ILE A 224 5.65 -5.21 -6.23
C ILE A 224 5.30 -3.82 -5.71
N TYR A 225 4.39 -3.15 -6.41
CA TYR A 225 4.02 -1.77 -6.13
C TYR A 225 2.54 -1.64 -5.82
N GLY A 226 2.22 -1.15 -4.61
CA GLY A 226 0.87 -0.80 -4.19
C GLY A 226 0.48 0.57 -4.74
N ILE A 227 -0.56 0.65 -5.55
CA ILE A 227 -1.02 1.89 -6.17
C ILE A 227 -2.53 1.97 -6.07
N ASP A 228 -3.02 3.12 -5.61
CA ASP A 228 -4.45 3.39 -5.44
C ASP A 228 -4.74 4.86 -5.81
N PRO A 229 -4.98 5.17 -7.11
CA PRO A 229 -5.00 6.55 -7.60
C PRO A 229 -6.22 7.35 -7.14
N PHE A 230 -7.36 6.71 -6.84
CA PHE A 230 -8.63 7.36 -6.54
C PHE A 230 -9.29 6.72 -5.30
N ASN A 231 -8.57 6.61 -4.19
CA ASN A 231 -9.02 5.86 -3.01
C ASN A 231 -10.42 6.29 -2.52
N GLU A 232 -10.57 7.52 -2.04
CA GLU A 232 -11.84 8.11 -1.58
C GLU A 232 -12.08 9.51 -2.18
N VAL A 233 -11.45 9.78 -3.31
CA VAL A 233 -11.63 11.02 -4.09
C VAL A 233 -12.10 10.69 -5.50
N ASP A 234 -12.77 11.66 -6.12
CA ASP A 234 -13.32 11.48 -7.47
C ASP A 234 -12.23 11.44 -8.54
N SER A 235 -12.41 10.55 -9.51
CA SER A 235 -11.64 10.65 -10.75
C SER A 235 -11.99 11.97 -11.46
N PRO A 236 -11.02 12.67 -12.07
CA PRO A 236 -11.30 13.88 -12.86
C PRO A 236 -12.29 13.64 -14.01
N ASN A 237 -12.36 12.40 -14.50
CA ASN A 237 -13.27 12.00 -15.56
C ASN A 237 -13.70 10.53 -15.36
N TRP A 238 -15.01 10.28 -15.42
CA TRP A 238 -15.61 8.98 -15.24
C TRP A 238 -15.90 8.24 -16.57
N ASN A 239 -15.35 8.71 -17.68
CA ASN A 239 -15.43 8.00 -18.95
C ASN A 239 -14.58 6.73 -18.89
N GLU A 240 -15.09 5.63 -19.42
CA GLU A 240 -14.43 4.32 -19.40
C GLU A 240 -13.09 4.34 -20.12
N ASP A 241 -13.01 4.99 -21.29
CA ASP A 241 -11.74 5.14 -22.03
C ASP A 241 -10.69 5.94 -21.25
N PHE A 242 -11.12 6.95 -20.48
CA PHE A 242 -10.21 7.69 -19.62
C PHE A 242 -9.66 6.83 -18.50
N LEU A 243 -10.52 6.07 -17.83
CA LEU A 243 -10.13 5.17 -16.74
C LEU A 243 -9.17 4.08 -17.22
N ALA A 244 -9.42 3.49 -18.39
CA ALA A 244 -8.52 2.55 -19.03
C ALA A 244 -7.15 3.18 -19.35
N LYS A 245 -7.14 4.40 -19.91
CA LYS A 245 -5.89 5.12 -20.17
C LYS A 245 -5.11 5.43 -18.90
N VAL A 246 -5.80 5.82 -17.81
CA VAL A 246 -5.17 6.10 -16.52
C VAL A 246 -4.40 4.87 -16.03
N SER A 247 -5.06 3.72 -15.90
CA SER A 247 -4.41 2.52 -15.40
C SER A 247 -3.28 2.04 -16.33
N ASN A 248 -3.51 2.05 -17.65
CA ASN A 248 -2.49 1.67 -18.63
C ASN A 248 -1.24 2.55 -18.53
N LYS A 249 -1.42 3.88 -18.47
CA LYS A 249 -0.27 4.81 -18.43
C LYS A 249 0.47 4.76 -17.09
N ILE A 250 -0.22 4.57 -15.98
CA ILE A 250 0.44 4.32 -14.69
C ILE A 250 1.33 3.08 -14.79
N TYR A 251 0.80 1.96 -15.27
CA TYR A 251 1.56 0.72 -15.38
C TYR A 251 2.71 0.82 -16.38
N GLU A 252 2.47 1.36 -17.58
CA GLU A 252 3.51 1.57 -18.59
C GLU A 252 4.69 2.38 -18.02
N SER A 253 4.41 3.43 -17.25
CA SER A 253 5.43 4.27 -16.65
C SER A 253 6.28 3.55 -15.60
N ILE A 254 5.69 2.59 -14.86
CA ILE A 254 6.41 1.75 -13.92
C ILE A 254 7.25 0.72 -14.69
N TYR A 255 6.63 0.03 -15.64
CA TYR A 255 7.28 -1.01 -16.44
C TYR A 255 8.51 -0.51 -17.23
N GLN A 256 8.49 0.78 -17.65
CA GLN A 256 9.63 1.43 -18.28
C GLN A 256 10.87 1.53 -17.37
N VAL A 257 10.66 1.55 -16.05
CA VAL A 257 11.74 1.64 -15.04
C VAL A 257 12.08 0.27 -14.48
N ASP A 258 11.06 -0.57 -14.26
CA ASP A 258 11.18 -1.89 -13.69
C ASP A 258 10.36 -2.89 -14.51
N ALA A 259 11.05 -3.65 -15.37
CA ALA A 259 10.42 -4.62 -16.26
C ALA A 259 9.84 -5.86 -15.55
N GLU A 260 10.17 -6.06 -14.27
CA GLU A 260 9.61 -7.12 -13.42
C GLU A 260 8.42 -6.63 -12.57
N ALA A 261 8.02 -5.38 -12.72
CA ALA A 261 7.01 -4.74 -11.90
C ALA A 261 5.68 -5.48 -11.92
N LYS A 262 5.10 -5.61 -10.73
CA LYS A 262 3.74 -6.10 -10.50
C LYS A 262 2.95 -5.01 -9.78
N TRP A 263 1.75 -4.73 -10.25
CA TRP A 263 0.86 -3.78 -9.59
C TRP A 263 -0.07 -4.50 -8.63
N LEU A 264 -0.05 -4.09 -7.37
CA LEU A 264 -1.03 -4.50 -6.38
C LEU A 264 -2.06 -3.37 -6.22
N GLN A 265 -3.29 -3.61 -6.72
CA GLN A 265 -4.42 -2.68 -6.62
C GLN A 265 -5.23 -2.97 -5.36
N MET A 266 -5.43 -1.96 -4.53
CA MET A 266 -6.41 -2.01 -3.45
C MET A 266 -7.81 -1.76 -3.99
N THR A 267 -8.79 -2.58 -3.60
CA THR A 267 -10.15 -2.50 -4.16
C THR A 267 -11.12 -1.69 -3.32
N TRP A 268 -10.63 -0.99 -2.29
CA TRP A 268 -11.46 -0.14 -1.45
C TRP A 268 -12.20 0.93 -2.25
N MET A 269 -11.55 1.56 -3.21
CA MET A 269 -12.15 2.58 -4.07
C MET A 269 -13.40 2.07 -4.79
N PHE A 270 -13.42 0.83 -5.25
CA PHE A 270 -14.58 0.22 -5.92
C PHE A 270 -15.74 -0.05 -4.96
N TYR A 271 -15.42 -0.30 -3.69
CA TYR A 271 -16.42 -0.52 -2.64
C TYR A 271 -16.93 0.80 -2.07
N HIS A 272 -16.07 1.79 -1.88
CA HIS A 272 -16.38 3.07 -1.25
C HIS A 272 -17.46 3.84 -2.03
N ASP A 273 -17.34 3.93 -3.34
CA ASP A 273 -18.33 4.61 -4.21
C ASP A 273 -18.85 3.71 -5.34
N GLN A 274 -19.68 2.74 -4.99
CA GLN A 274 -20.29 1.82 -5.95
C GLN A 274 -21.20 2.51 -6.97
N LYS A 275 -21.64 3.75 -6.72
CA LYS A 275 -22.45 4.52 -7.68
C LYS A 275 -21.62 5.03 -8.83
N LYS A 276 -20.39 5.45 -8.54
CA LYS A 276 -19.44 5.94 -9.57
C LYS A 276 -18.63 4.79 -10.17
N TRP A 277 -18.17 3.85 -9.36
CA TRP A 277 -17.48 2.64 -9.80
C TRP A 277 -18.48 1.56 -10.24
N THR A 278 -19.10 1.76 -11.39
CA THR A 278 -19.97 0.77 -12.04
C THR A 278 -19.14 -0.39 -12.61
N GLN A 279 -19.78 -1.54 -12.84
CA GLN A 279 -19.07 -2.70 -13.42
C GLN A 279 -18.31 -2.41 -14.72
N PRO A 280 -18.87 -1.68 -15.71
CA PRO A 280 -18.12 -1.29 -16.90
C PRO A 280 -16.87 -0.47 -16.58
N ARG A 281 -16.96 0.52 -15.70
CA ARG A 281 -15.83 1.35 -15.29
C ARG A 281 -14.74 0.58 -14.56
N ILE A 282 -15.12 -0.32 -13.65
CA ILE A 282 -14.17 -1.23 -12.98
C ILE A 282 -13.47 -2.11 -14.02
N ARG A 283 -14.24 -2.68 -14.98
CA ARG A 283 -13.67 -3.50 -16.05
C ARG A 283 -12.67 -2.69 -16.87
N SER A 284 -13.03 -1.52 -17.34
CA SER A 284 -12.14 -0.64 -18.12
C SER A 284 -10.87 -0.27 -17.35
N PHE A 285 -10.99 0.07 -16.07
CA PHE A 285 -9.82 0.37 -15.24
C PHE A 285 -8.90 -0.83 -15.04
N LEU A 286 -9.46 -2.05 -14.95
CA LEU A 286 -8.72 -3.29 -14.76
C LEU A 286 -8.35 -4.00 -16.07
N GLU A 287 -8.71 -3.47 -17.22
CA GLU A 287 -8.48 -4.05 -18.55
C GLU A 287 -6.98 -4.19 -18.87
N LEU A 288 -6.15 -3.39 -18.23
CA LEU A 288 -4.70 -3.54 -18.22
C LEU A 288 -4.25 -4.97 -17.89
N CYS A 289 -4.92 -5.63 -16.95
CA CYS A 289 -4.59 -7.01 -16.56
C CYS A 289 -4.77 -8.02 -17.70
N GLN A 290 -5.47 -7.65 -18.77
CA GLN A 290 -5.73 -8.52 -19.92
C GLN A 290 -4.76 -8.30 -21.09
N MET A 291 -4.13 -7.13 -21.20
CA MET A 291 -3.32 -6.74 -22.36
C MET A 291 -1.82 -7.04 -22.21
N THR A 292 -1.38 -7.27 -20.99
CA THR A 292 0.02 -7.61 -20.70
C THR A 292 0.06 -8.97 -20.04
N ASN A 293 0.98 -9.84 -20.40
CA ASN A 293 1.30 -11.05 -19.63
C ASN A 293 1.83 -10.71 -18.22
N SER A 294 1.46 -9.57 -17.70
CA SER A 294 1.92 -8.96 -16.46
C SER A 294 0.89 -9.19 -15.36
N TYR A 295 1.36 -9.63 -14.23
CA TYR A 295 0.52 -9.94 -13.07
C TYR A 295 -0.01 -8.64 -12.43
N CYS A 296 -1.29 -8.36 -12.60
CA CYS A 296 -2.00 -7.40 -11.78
C CYS A 296 -2.60 -8.16 -10.58
N TRP A 297 -2.18 -7.79 -9.37
CA TRP A 297 -2.69 -8.40 -8.17
C TRP A 297 -3.79 -7.52 -7.58
N ILE A 298 -4.99 -8.08 -7.51
CA ILE A 298 -6.14 -7.39 -6.96
C ILE A 298 -6.31 -7.79 -5.51
N THR A 299 -6.15 -6.83 -4.60
CA THR A 299 -6.49 -7.04 -3.19
C THR A 299 -8.00 -6.93 -3.02
N ILE A 300 -8.64 -8.05 -2.74
CA ILE A 300 -10.09 -8.07 -2.50
C ILE A 300 -10.34 -7.68 -1.05
N VAL A 301 -10.93 -6.49 -0.85
CA VAL A 301 -11.52 -6.12 0.44
C VAL A 301 -12.95 -6.60 0.46
N THR A 302 -13.28 -7.63 1.25
CA THR A 302 -14.67 -7.97 1.52
C THR A 302 -15.08 -7.30 2.81
N VAL A 303 -16.08 -6.46 2.74
CA VAL A 303 -16.73 -5.89 3.92
C VAL A 303 -17.94 -6.74 4.24
N GLN A 304 -17.90 -7.40 5.39
CA GLN A 304 -19.05 -8.12 5.91
C GLN A 304 -20.04 -7.10 6.51
N LYS A 305 -21.18 -6.88 5.86
CA LYS A 305 -22.30 -6.20 6.53
C LYS A 305 -22.89 -7.15 7.58
N TYR A 306 -22.91 -6.72 8.82
CA TYR A 306 -23.70 -7.39 9.85
C TYR A 306 -25.15 -7.52 9.36
N GLY A 307 -25.64 -8.75 9.20
CA GLY A 307 -27.06 -9.05 8.95
C GLY A 307 -27.45 -9.54 7.56
N GLY A 308 -26.52 -9.90 6.67
CA GLY A 308 -26.90 -10.49 5.37
C GLY A 308 -25.73 -11.02 4.57
N ILE A 309 -25.66 -12.34 4.45
CA ILE A 309 -24.71 -13.00 3.57
C ILE A 309 -25.16 -12.75 2.13
N ARG A 310 -24.55 -11.78 1.43
CA ARG A 310 -24.53 -11.81 -0.03
C ARG A 310 -23.32 -12.62 -0.46
N LYS A 311 -23.57 -13.76 -1.10
CA LYS A 311 -22.54 -14.51 -1.83
C LYS A 311 -21.99 -13.62 -2.93
N SER A 312 -20.83 -13.02 -2.69
CA SER A 312 -19.99 -12.54 -3.76
C SER A 312 -19.17 -13.73 -4.24
N THR A 313 -19.02 -13.87 -5.53
CA THR A 313 -18.32 -14.97 -6.19
C THR A 313 -16.80 -14.94 -5.97
N MET A 314 -16.30 -14.24 -4.99
CA MET A 314 -14.88 -14.10 -4.67
C MET A 314 -14.68 -14.18 -3.15
N GLY A 315 -14.08 -15.25 -2.73
CA GLY A 315 -13.30 -15.51 -1.50
C GLY A 315 -13.83 -15.13 -0.13
N ASN A 316 -13.67 -16.05 0.81
CA ASN A 316 -13.99 -15.93 2.24
C ASN A 316 -12.98 -15.08 3.01
N HIS A 317 -13.47 -14.29 3.97
CA HIS A 317 -12.67 -13.44 4.86
C HIS A 317 -12.32 -14.08 6.19
N ILE A 318 -11.14 -13.67 6.67
CA ILE A 318 -10.77 -13.68 8.08
C ILE A 318 -10.26 -12.26 8.41
N TYR A 319 -10.62 -11.73 9.58
CA TYR A 319 -10.22 -10.42 10.07
C TYR A 319 -8.72 -10.14 9.87
N GLY A 320 -8.40 -9.08 9.14
CA GLY A 320 -7.03 -8.53 9.03
C GLY A 320 -6.11 -9.17 7.99
N VAL A 321 -6.52 -10.25 7.33
CA VAL A 321 -5.72 -10.87 6.26
C VAL A 321 -6.47 -10.78 4.95
N THR A 322 -5.94 -10.02 4.02
CA THR A 322 -6.50 -9.89 2.68
C THR A 322 -5.74 -10.83 1.74
N TRP A 323 -6.45 -11.67 1.01
CA TRP A 323 -5.84 -12.58 0.04
C TRP A 323 -5.60 -11.86 -1.28
N ALA A 324 -4.38 -11.91 -1.78
CA ALA A 324 -4.10 -11.46 -3.14
C ALA A 324 -4.38 -12.62 -4.11
N ILE A 325 -5.25 -12.39 -5.08
CA ILE A 325 -5.51 -13.33 -6.16
C ILE A 325 -4.79 -12.79 -7.40
N SER A 326 -3.87 -13.59 -7.94
CA SER A 326 -3.35 -13.32 -9.28
C SER A 326 -4.40 -13.72 -10.30
N VAL A 327 -4.76 -12.82 -11.20
CA VAL A 327 -5.55 -13.15 -12.37
C VAL A 327 -4.55 -13.45 -13.48
N GLU A 328 -4.25 -14.73 -13.65
CA GLU A 328 -3.61 -15.20 -14.87
C GLU A 328 -4.68 -15.27 -15.95
N THR A 329 -4.52 -14.53 -17.02
CA THR A 329 -5.31 -14.77 -18.25
C THR A 329 -4.69 -15.93 -19.02
N PRO A 330 -5.50 -16.82 -19.56
CA PRO A 330 -5.04 -17.99 -20.32
C PRO A 330 -4.31 -17.61 -21.60
#